data_d719205c57056eed0bf4ffb39a03ff89
#
_entry.id   d719205c57056eed0bf4ffb39a03ff89
#
_cell.length_a   1.000
_cell.length_b   1.000
_cell.length_c   1.000
_cell.angle_alpha   90.00
_cell.angle_beta   90.00
_cell.angle_gamma   90.00
#
_symmetry.space_group_name_H-M   'P 1'
#
loop_
_entity.id
_entity.type
_entity.pdbx_description
1 polymer ?
#
loop_
_entity_poly.entity_id
_entity_poly.type
_entity_poly.pdbx_seq_one_letter_code
_entity_poly.pdbx_strand_id
1 'polypeptide(L)'
;MQLKALKVFCDVVQQRSFSRAADENSISQSGASQLVQQLEDHLGVRLIDRSKRPFVLTPEGDLFYSQCRDIVSRYFALEDKVRTMHQEVIGRVRVAAIYSVGLHLMADYISSFMSAFPKANVRLEYLHPHRVYESVEDDVADIGLVSYPKSSRTIDAIAWREEKMVLACAPQHPLAHRPKISIHELHGHQMVAFDSDLTIRREIDRVLNQHHAEVIVQMEFDNVETIKRAVEINTGVSLLPEPTIRREVDAGTLVSVPLDTDELVRPLGIIVRRGKELSVTAQRLIEHLQRAGRTGAAEASSSTTATKPTEDAATLAARNGNGAHGDHGSRNDNGSRGENGSRNGASHAASSKTTSV
;
A
#
# COMPACT_ATOMS: atom_id res chain seq x y z
N MET A 1 34.39 -15.47 -18.27
CA MET A 1 32.99 -14.98 -18.17
C MET A 1 32.90 -13.99 -17.02
N GLN A 2 32.41 -12.78 -17.26
CA GLN A 2 32.34 -11.76 -16.20
C GLN A 2 30.95 -11.73 -15.60
N LEU A 3 30.83 -11.62 -14.28
CA LEU A 3 29.56 -11.52 -13.56
C LEU A 3 28.68 -10.38 -14.09
N LYS A 4 29.33 -9.27 -14.53
CA LYS A 4 28.63 -8.14 -15.15
C LYS A 4 27.85 -8.54 -16.40
N ALA A 5 28.38 -9.45 -17.23
CA ALA A 5 27.68 -9.93 -18.42
C ALA A 5 26.45 -10.78 -18.04
N LEU A 6 26.57 -11.61 -16.99
CA LEU A 6 25.45 -12.40 -16.47
C LEU A 6 24.33 -11.48 -15.94
N LYS A 7 24.69 -10.45 -15.16
CA LYS A 7 23.73 -9.48 -14.64
C LYS A 7 23.02 -8.74 -15.78
N VAL A 8 23.78 -8.19 -16.72
CA VAL A 8 23.20 -7.46 -17.86
C VAL A 8 22.27 -8.36 -18.68
N PHE A 9 22.63 -9.62 -18.92
CA PHE A 9 21.75 -10.58 -19.61
C PHE A 9 20.44 -10.78 -18.83
N CYS A 10 20.53 -11.01 -17.52
CA CYS A 10 19.33 -11.15 -16.68
C CYS A 10 18.43 -9.91 -16.74
N ASP A 11 19.01 -8.71 -16.67
CA ASP A 11 18.26 -7.46 -16.72
C ASP A 11 17.64 -7.23 -18.11
N VAL A 12 18.32 -7.58 -19.19
CA VAL A 12 17.77 -7.51 -20.58
C VAL A 12 16.54 -8.38 -20.69
N VAL A 13 16.61 -9.61 -20.19
CA VAL A 13 15.47 -10.55 -20.22
C VAL A 13 14.31 -10.03 -19.38
N GLN A 14 14.58 -9.59 -18.16
CA GLN A 14 13.60 -9.12 -17.19
C GLN A 14 12.87 -7.86 -17.68
N GLN A 15 13.62 -6.88 -18.22
CA GLN A 15 13.08 -5.63 -18.74
C GLN A 15 12.49 -5.77 -20.15
N ARG A 16 12.71 -6.91 -20.80
CA ARG A 16 12.41 -7.12 -22.23
C ARG A 16 12.93 -5.98 -23.11
N SER A 17 14.06 -5.37 -22.71
CA SER A 17 14.61 -4.17 -23.35
C SER A 17 16.10 -4.01 -23.05
N PHE A 18 16.91 -3.94 -24.11
CA PHE A 18 18.34 -3.65 -24.01
C PHE A 18 18.61 -2.23 -23.49
N SER A 19 17.77 -1.24 -23.85
CA SER A 19 17.95 0.15 -23.42
C SER A 19 17.69 0.28 -21.91
N ARG A 20 16.58 -0.26 -21.41
CA ARG A 20 16.27 -0.22 -19.97
C ARG A 20 17.30 -0.95 -19.14
N ALA A 21 17.75 -2.12 -19.59
CA ALA A 21 18.81 -2.86 -18.91
C ALA A 21 20.14 -2.10 -18.92
N ALA A 22 20.45 -1.38 -19.99
CA ALA A 22 21.64 -0.54 -20.10
C ALA A 22 21.58 0.62 -19.09
N ASP A 23 20.45 1.31 -18.98
CA ASP A 23 20.23 2.39 -18.03
C ASP A 23 20.40 1.89 -16.56
N GLU A 24 19.83 0.71 -16.25
CA GLU A 24 19.93 0.11 -14.90
C GLU A 24 21.38 -0.29 -14.53
N ASN A 25 22.19 -0.63 -15.53
CA ASN A 25 23.60 -1.00 -15.36
C ASN A 25 24.59 0.15 -15.60
N SER A 26 24.09 1.38 -15.85
CA SER A 26 24.91 2.57 -16.13
C SER A 26 25.91 2.33 -17.29
N ILE A 27 25.43 1.72 -18.38
CA ILE A 27 26.17 1.47 -19.61
C ILE A 27 25.36 1.92 -20.84
N SER A 28 25.99 1.97 -22.02
CA SER A 28 25.28 2.23 -23.27
C SER A 28 24.48 1.00 -23.71
N GLN A 29 23.41 1.21 -24.49
CA GLN A 29 22.62 0.12 -25.10
C GLN A 29 23.50 -0.78 -25.97
N SER A 30 24.47 -0.20 -26.72
CA SER A 30 25.46 -0.98 -27.49
C SER A 30 26.37 -1.82 -26.59
N GLY A 31 26.77 -1.28 -25.41
CA GLY A 31 27.52 -2.02 -24.41
C GLY A 31 26.75 -3.21 -23.84
N ALA A 32 25.46 -3.03 -23.53
CA ALA A 32 24.60 -4.13 -23.09
C ALA A 32 24.48 -5.21 -24.19
N SER A 33 24.28 -4.81 -25.45
CA SER A 33 24.20 -5.73 -26.56
C SER A 33 25.52 -6.50 -26.77
N GLN A 34 26.67 -5.85 -26.65
CA GLN A 34 27.99 -6.48 -26.72
C GLN A 34 28.24 -7.50 -25.63
N LEU A 35 27.86 -7.17 -24.38
CA LEU A 35 28.02 -8.10 -23.25
C LEU A 35 27.20 -9.37 -23.44
N VAL A 36 25.95 -9.23 -23.91
CA VAL A 36 25.11 -10.41 -24.25
C VAL A 36 25.69 -11.20 -25.43
N GLN A 37 26.17 -10.53 -26.46
CA GLN A 37 26.80 -11.21 -27.60
C GLN A 37 28.06 -11.98 -27.18
N GLN A 38 28.92 -11.39 -26.35
CA GLN A 38 30.12 -12.07 -25.79
C GLN A 38 29.74 -13.31 -24.98
N LEU A 39 28.58 -13.25 -24.25
CA LEU A 39 28.07 -14.39 -23.53
C LEU A 39 27.61 -15.50 -24.46
N GLU A 40 26.86 -15.17 -25.51
CA GLU A 40 26.39 -16.09 -26.55
C GLU A 40 27.62 -16.73 -27.29
N ASP A 41 28.60 -15.93 -27.63
CA ASP A 41 29.84 -16.40 -28.29
C ASP A 41 30.64 -17.35 -27.37
N HIS A 42 30.71 -17.05 -26.07
CA HIS A 42 31.40 -17.90 -25.11
C HIS A 42 30.70 -19.26 -24.90
N LEU A 43 29.38 -19.28 -24.94
CA LEU A 43 28.56 -20.49 -24.83
C LEU A 43 28.40 -21.25 -26.14
N GLY A 44 28.70 -20.60 -27.26
CA GLY A 44 28.54 -21.18 -28.63
C GLY A 44 27.07 -21.31 -29.06
N VAL A 45 26.13 -20.68 -28.34
CA VAL A 45 24.70 -20.75 -28.63
C VAL A 45 24.06 -19.37 -28.49
N ARG A 46 22.97 -19.14 -29.19
CA ARG A 46 22.17 -17.92 -29.01
C ARG A 46 21.22 -18.10 -27.87
N LEU A 47 21.16 -17.09 -26.98
CA LEU A 47 20.24 -17.04 -25.84
C LEU A 47 19.00 -16.21 -26.15
N ILE A 48 19.12 -15.22 -27.06
CA ILE A 48 18.06 -14.30 -27.43
C ILE A 48 17.77 -14.38 -28.93
N ASP A 49 16.53 -14.69 -29.28
CA ASP A 49 16.03 -14.57 -30.66
C ASP A 49 15.62 -13.11 -30.92
N ARG A 50 16.50 -12.39 -31.61
CA ARG A 50 16.31 -10.97 -31.97
C ARG A 50 15.50 -10.77 -33.25
N SER A 51 15.08 -11.85 -33.94
CA SER A 51 14.24 -11.75 -35.12
C SER A 51 12.80 -11.36 -34.83
N LYS A 52 12.37 -11.60 -33.59
CA LYS A 52 11.03 -11.27 -33.11
C LYS A 52 11.01 -9.89 -32.41
N ARG A 53 9.86 -9.22 -32.42
CA ARG A 53 9.64 -7.94 -31.73
C ARG A 53 8.33 -8.00 -30.92
N PRO A 54 8.39 -7.96 -29.59
CA PRO A 54 9.61 -7.95 -28.77
C PRO A 54 10.42 -9.25 -28.96
N PHE A 55 11.74 -9.19 -28.69
CA PHE A 55 12.60 -10.36 -28.74
C PHE A 55 12.12 -11.43 -27.73
N VAL A 56 12.47 -12.68 -27.98
CA VAL A 56 12.14 -13.80 -27.08
C VAL A 56 13.40 -14.58 -26.75
N LEU A 57 13.37 -15.35 -25.67
CA LEU A 57 14.44 -16.28 -25.35
C LEU A 57 14.41 -17.50 -26.29
N THR A 58 15.56 -18.08 -26.53
CA THR A 58 15.68 -19.44 -27.10
C THR A 58 15.47 -20.47 -25.97
N PRO A 59 15.25 -21.76 -26.27
CA PRO A 59 15.22 -22.80 -25.22
C PRO A 59 16.49 -22.82 -24.33
N GLU A 60 17.67 -22.59 -24.98
CA GLU A 60 18.94 -22.47 -24.28
C GLU A 60 18.97 -21.19 -23.40
N GLY A 61 18.36 -20.09 -23.91
CA GLY A 61 18.23 -18.83 -23.20
C GLY A 61 17.35 -18.96 -21.95
N ASP A 62 16.23 -19.67 -22.02
CA ASP A 62 15.35 -19.93 -20.88
C ASP A 62 16.06 -20.73 -19.79
N LEU A 63 16.71 -21.83 -20.18
CA LEU A 63 17.52 -22.63 -19.25
C LEU A 63 18.60 -21.80 -18.59
N PHE A 64 19.37 -21.06 -19.42
CA PHE A 64 20.48 -20.24 -18.94
C PHE A 64 19.99 -19.11 -18.03
N TYR A 65 18.90 -18.41 -18.38
CA TYR A 65 18.31 -17.35 -17.58
C TYR A 65 17.90 -17.83 -16.19
N SER A 66 17.20 -18.98 -16.11
CA SER A 66 16.73 -19.51 -14.83
C SER A 66 17.88 -19.77 -13.84
N GLN A 67 18.99 -20.33 -14.33
CA GLN A 67 20.16 -20.64 -13.50
C GLN A 67 21.04 -19.40 -13.26
N CYS A 68 21.23 -18.56 -14.28
CA CYS A 68 22.03 -17.34 -14.19
C CYS A 68 21.49 -16.36 -13.16
N ARG A 69 20.17 -16.21 -13.10
CA ARG A 69 19.49 -15.38 -12.12
C ARG A 69 19.85 -15.76 -10.68
N ASP A 70 19.84 -17.06 -10.37
CA ASP A 70 20.19 -17.58 -9.04
C ASP A 70 21.67 -17.31 -8.68
N ILE A 71 22.58 -17.48 -9.63
CA ILE A 71 24.01 -17.19 -9.45
C ILE A 71 24.22 -15.70 -9.16
N VAL A 72 23.60 -14.83 -9.96
CA VAL A 72 23.70 -13.36 -9.79
C VAL A 72 23.13 -12.94 -8.44
N SER A 73 21.96 -13.45 -8.06
CA SER A 73 21.34 -13.18 -6.76
C SER A 73 22.23 -13.60 -5.57
N ARG A 74 22.77 -14.82 -5.62
CA ARG A 74 23.68 -15.33 -4.56
C ARG A 74 24.95 -14.52 -4.45
N TYR A 75 25.51 -14.08 -5.56
CA TYR A 75 26.72 -13.26 -5.55
C TYR A 75 26.49 -11.91 -4.85
N PHE A 76 25.41 -11.21 -5.20
CA PHE A 76 25.08 -9.93 -4.54
C PHE A 76 24.73 -10.12 -3.06
N ALA A 77 24.03 -11.20 -2.70
CA ALA A 77 23.79 -11.54 -1.30
C ALA A 77 25.09 -11.77 -0.53
N LEU A 78 26.10 -12.42 -1.17
CA LEU A 78 27.42 -12.61 -0.57
C LEU A 78 28.17 -11.28 -0.41
N GLU A 79 28.19 -10.40 -1.44
CA GLU A 79 28.77 -9.07 -1.31
C GLU A 79 28.16 -8.28 -0.15
N ASP A 80 26.82 -8.31 -0.04
CA ASP A 80 26.11 -7.63 1.06
C ASP A 80 26.48 -8.23 2.42
N LYS A 81 26.60 -9.56 2.53
CA LYS A 81 27.05 -10.21 3.77
C LYS A 81 28.46 -9.76 4.17
N VAL A 82 29.40 -9.72 3.22
CA VAL A 82 30.76 -9.26 3.48
C VAL A 82 30.79 -7.79 3.92
N ARG A 83 30.03 -6.93 3.25
CA ARG A 83 29.91 -5.51 3.61
C ARG A 83 29.30 -5.32 5.01
N THR A 84 28.34 -6.16 5.38
CA THR A 84 27.65 -6.08 6.68
C THR A 84 28.40 -6.75 7.83
N MET A 85 29.53 -7.42 7.61
CA MET A 85 30.41 -7.85 8.71
C MET A 85 30.85 -6.69 9.62
N HIS A 86 30.75 -5.45 9.14
CA HIS A 86 31.00 -4.22 9.91
C HIS A 86 29.74 -3.54 10.45
N GLN A 87 28.60 -4.25 10.59
CA GLN A 87 27.31 -3.78 11.16
C GLN A 87 26.57 -2.70 10.34
N GLU A 88 27.00 -2.35 9.16
CA GLU A 88 26.30 -1.39 8.31
C GLU A 88 25.33 -2.08 7.34
N VAL A 89 24.05 -1.75 7.42
CA VAL A 89 23.04 -2.18 6.43
C VAL A 89 23.14 -1.23 5.24
N ILE A 90 23.76 -1.71 4.17
CA ILE A 90 23.97 -0.97 2.93
C ILE A 90 23.42 -1.80 1.79
N GLY A 91 22.65 -1.18 0.91
CA GLY A 91 22.15 -1.85 -0.28
C GLY A 91 20.71 -1.52 -0.57
N ARG A 92 20.21 -2.11 -1.66
CA ARG A 92 18.87 -1.87 -2.17
C ARG A 92 17.97 -3.07 -1.89
N VAL A 93 16.73 -2.81 -1.51
CA VAL A 93 15.67 -3.79 -1.45
C VAL A 93 14.49 -3.34 -2.31
N ARG A 94 13.98 -4.24 -3.16
CA ARG A 94 12.82 -4.02 -4.01
C ARG A 94 11.61 -4.67 -3.36
N VAL A 95 10.59 -3.88 -3.12
CA VAL A 95 9.35 -4.31 -2.47
C VAL A 95 8.19 -4.11 -3.42
N ALA A 96 7.46 -5.16 -3.71
CA ALA A 96 6.17 -5.08 -4.38
C ALA A 96 5.05 -5.18 -3.33
N ALA A 97 4.09 -4.28 -3.36
CA ALA A 97 3.00 -4.26 -2.38
C ALA A 97 1.65 -4.07 -3.06
N ILE A 98 0.61 -4.67 -2.51
CA ILE A 98 -0.76 -4.33 -2.92
C ILE A 98 -1.09 -2.89 -2.53
N TYR A 99 -1.94 -2.22 -3.31
CA TYR A 99 -2.27 -0.78 -3.14
C TYR A 99 -2.68 -0.44 -1.70
N SER A 100 -3.56 -1.22 -1.09
CA SER A 100 -4.08 -0.94 0.26
C SER A 100 -3.02 -1.04 1.37
N VAL A 101 -1.97 -1.84 1.18
CA VAL A 101 -0.83 -1.93 2.09
C VAL A 101 0.17 -0.82 1.80
N GLY A 102 0.50 -0.63 0.52
CA GLY A 102 1.51 0.34 0.12
C GLY A 102 1.14 1.78 0.46
N LEU A 103 -0.08 2.20 0.18
CA LEU A 103 -0.52 3.58 0.36
C LEU A 103 -0.81 3.95 1.83
N HIS A 104 -1.24 2.98 2.65
CA HIS A 104 -1.71 3.28 4.01
C HIS A 104 -0.72 2.93 5.11
N LEU A 105 0.16 1.96 4.89
CA LEU A 105 1.05 1.46 5.93
C LEU A 105 2.52 1.73 5.66
N MET A 106 2.97 1.67 4.39
CA MET A 106 4.39 1.60 4.09
C MET A 106 5.15 2.90 4.34
N ALA A 107 4.50 4.06 4.30
CA ALA A 107 5.18 5.34 4.51
C ALA A 107 5.89 5.40 5.87
N ASP A 108 5.19 5.02 6.94
CA ASP A 108 5.72 5.04 8.31
C ASP A 108 6.80 3.97 8.51
N TYR A 109 6.55 2.75 8.00
CA TYR A 109 7.52 1.65 8.09
C TYR A 109 8.82 1.96 7.35
N ILE A 110 8.74 2.51 6.13
CA ILE A 110 9.92 2.88 5.35
C ILE A 110 10.66 4.05 6.01
N SER A 111 9.93 5.07 6.46
CA SER A 111 10.54 6.22 7.14
C SER A 111 11.32 5.79 8.37
N SER A 112 10.71 4.96 9.23
CA SER A 112 11.38 4.44 10.43
C SER A 112 12.55 3.50 10.09
N PHE A 113 12.43 2.67 9.06
CA PHE A 113 13.51 1.81 8.59
C PHE A 113 14.69 2.62 8.05
N MET A 114 14.44 3.61 7.18
CA MET A 114 15.49 4.46 6.62
C MET A 114 16.16 5.35 7.68
N SER A 115 15.42 5.75 8.72
CA SER A 115 15.99 6.45 9.88
C SER A 115 16.93 5.55 10.68
N ALA A 116 16.60 4.27 10.83
CA ALA A 116 17.47 3.28 11.50
C ALA A 116 18.66 2.84 10.63
N PHE A 117 18.49 2.85 9.30
CA PHE A 117 19.49 2.39 8.33
C PHE A 117 19.64 3.40 7.17
N PRO A 118 20.34 4.54 7.39
CA PRO A 118 20.39 5.65 6.42
C PRO A 118 21.07 5.30 5.09
N LYS A 119 21.86 4.22 5.04
CA LYS A 119 22.54 3.75 3.82
C LYS A 119 21.72 2.68 3.06
N ALA A 120 20.58 2.29 3.58
CA ALA A 120 19.65 1.40 2.88
C ALA A 120 18.82 2.18 1.85
N ASN A 121 18.49 1.53 0.74
CA ASN A 121 17.60 2.07 -0.29
C ASN A 121 16.41 1.12 -0.48
N VAL A 122 15.20 1.61 -0.23
CA VAL A 122 13.96 0.86 -0.42
C VAL A 122 13.25 1.37 -1.67
N ARG A 123 13.11 0.52 -2.68
CA ARG A 123 12.26 0.79 -3.84
C ARG A 123 10.93 0.07 -3.66
N LEU A 124 9.86 0.82 -3.60
CA LEU A 124 8.50 0.32 -3.42
C LEU A 124 7.71 0.49 -4.71
N GLU A 125 7.01 -0.57 -5.12
CA GLU A 125 6.09 -0.59 -6.26
C GLU A 125 4.73 -1.09 -5.81
N TYR A 126 3.65 -0.47 -6.32
CA TYR A 126 2.28 -0.84 -6.00
C TYR A 126 1.68 -1.62 -7.15
N LEU A 127 1.17 -2.81 -6.88
CA LEU A 127 0.71 -3.73 -7.89
C LEU A 127 -0.59 -4.43 -7.45
N HIS A 128 -1.31 -4.97 -8.42
CA HIS A 128 -2.39 -5.92 -8.18
C HIS A 128 -1.83 -7.20 -7.52
N PRO A 129 -2.58 -7.90 -6.62
CA PRO A 129 -2.07 -9.05 -5.87
C PRO A 129 -1.39 -10.11 -6.73
N HIS A 130 -1.96 -10.47 -7.87
CA HIS A 130 -1.36 -11.45 -8.79
C HIS A 130 0.02 -10.99 -9.28
N ARG A 131 0.16 -9.71 -9.65
CA ARG A 131 1.42 -9.12 -10.10
C ARG A 131 2.47 -9.04 -9.00
N VAL A 132 2.06 -8.93 -7.73
CA VAL A 132 2.99 -8.99 -6.60
C VAL A 132 3.62 -10.38 -6.51
N TYR A 133 2.82 -11.46 -6.64
CA TYR A 133 3.35 -12.83 -6.65
C TYR A 133 4.29 -13.05 -7.84
N GLU A 134 3.89 -12.69 -9.05
CA GLU A 134 4.74 -12.78 -10.25
C GLU A 134 6.07 -12.02 -10.06
N SER A 135 6.02 -10.80 -9.54
CA SER A 135 7.22 -9.99 -9.31
C SER A 135 8.21 -10.65 -8.35
N VAL A 136 7.72 -11.36 -7.33
CA VAL A 136 8.58 -12.10 -6.39
C VAL A 136 9.09 -13.41 -7.02
N GLU A 137 8.25 -14.14 -7.74
CA GLU A 137 8.63 -15.37 -8.43
C GLU A 137 9.67 -15.12 -9.52
N ASP A 138 9.53 -14.02 -10.25
CA ASP A 138 10.44 -13.60 -11.34
C ASP A 138 11.66 -12.83 -10.84
N ASP A 139 11.84 -12.66 -9.52
CA ASP A 139 12.95 -11.92 -8.93
C ASP A 139 13.00 -10.42 -9.30
N VAL A 140 11.88 -9.86 -9.75
CA VAL A 140 11.72 -8.41 -9.97
C VAL A 140 11.65 -7.69 -8.62
N ALA A 141 10.95 -8.29 -7.65
CA ALA A 141 10.92 -7.85 -6.27
C ALA A 141 11.65 -8.85 -5.35
N ASP A 142 12.26 -8.35 -4.29
CA ASP A 142 12.91 -9.17 -3.25
C ASP A 142 11.90 -9.60 -2.20
N ILE A 143 10.88 -8.77 -1.95
CA ILE A 143 9.82 -8.94 -0.96
C ILE A 143 8.50 -8.55 -1.60
N GLY A 144 7.45 -9.33 -1.35
CA GLY A 144 6.08 -9.00 -1.67
C GLY A 144 5.25 -8.77 -0.40
N LEU A 145 4.34 -7.80 -0.39
CA LEU A 145 3.41 -7.54 0.70
C LEU A 145 1.98 -7.72 0.19
N VAL A 146 1.29 -8.70 0.76
CA VAL A 146 -0.02 -9.14 0.26
C VAL A 146 -1.02 -9.38 1.39
N SER A 147 -2.31 -9.37 1.06
CA SER A 147 -3.35 -9.89 1.93
C SER A 147 -3.61 -11.37 1.64
N TYR A 148 -4.03 -12.12 2.67
CA TYR A 148 -4.29 -13.57 2.58
C TYR A 148 -3.12 -14.33 1.97
N PRO A 149 -1.90 -14.20 2.55
CA PRO A 149 -0.68 -14.75 1.98
C PRO A 149 -0.76 -16.27 1.84
N LYS A 150 -0.28 -16.80 0.71
CA LYS A 150 -0.27 -18.23 0.43
C LYS A 150 1.14 -18.67 0.06
N SER A 151 1.63 -19.72 0.72
CA SER A 151 2.84 -20.41 0.30
C SER A 151 2.56 -21.30 -0.92
N SER A 152 3.55 -21.44 -1.79
CA SER A 152 3.51 -22.30 -2.97
C SER A 152 4.81 -23.12 -3.08
N ARG A 153 5.01 -23.75 -4.23
CA ARG A 153 6.29 -24.42 -4.53
C ARG A 153 7.43 -23.42 -4.71
N THR A 154 7.12 -22.20 -5.11
CA THR A 154 8.07 -21.12 -5.45
C THR A 154 8.10 -19.98 -4.43
N ILE A 155 7.09 -19.88 -3.57
CA ILE A 155 6.89 -18.79 -2.61
C ILE A 155 6.82 -19.33 -1.18
N ASP A 156 7.53 -18.66 -0.29
CA ASP A 156 7.35 -18.78 1.16
C ASP A 156 6.59 -17.55 1.66
N ALA A 157 5.52 -17.80 2.43
CA ALA A 157 4.70 -16.77 3.04
C ALA A 157 4.99 -16.68 4.54
N ILE A 158 5.24 -15.47 5.01
CA ILE A 158 5.55 -15.12 6.39
C ILE A 158 4.40 -14.28 6.92
N ALA A 159 3.75 -14.69 8.01
CA ALA A 159 2.73 -13.89 8.65
C ALA A 159 3.30 -12.57 9.15
N TRP A 160 2.56 -11.47 8.96
CA TRP A 160 3.01 -10.14 9.35
C TRP A 160 2.09 -9.51 10.40
N ARG A 161 0.83 -9.24 10.04
CA ARG A 161 -0.18 -8.65 10.92
C ARG A 161 -1.58 -8.99 10.46
N GLU A 162 -2.56 -8.76 11.32
CA GLU A 162 -3.97 -8.84 10.98
C GLU A 162 -4.62 -7.47 11.10
N GLU A 163 -5.63 -7.21 10.29
CA GLU A 163 -6.40 -5.98 10.29
C GLU A 163 -7.88 -6.31 10.45
N LYS A 164 -8.54 -5.62 11.37
CA LYS A 164 -9.97 -5.70 11.54
C LYS A 164 -10.68 -5.11 10.33
N MET A 165 -11.78 -5.73 9.93
CA MET A 165 -12.68 -5.18 8.94
C MET A 165 -13.80 -4.41 9.63
N VAL A 166 -14.20 -3.30 9.05
CA VAL A 166 -15.29 -2.44 9.53
C VAL A 166 -16.25 -2.13 8.40
N LEU A 167 -17.47 -1.75 8.75
CA LEU A 167 -18.38 -1.15 7.79
C LEU A 167 -17.97 0.31 7.58
N ALA A 168 -17.71 0.68 6.32
CA ALA A 168 -17.49 2.04 5.88
C ALA A 168 -18.76 2.56 5.21
N CYS A 169 -19.24 3.72 5.60
CA CYS A 169 -20.40 4.37 4.98
C CYS A 169 -20.24 5.91 5.00
N ALA A 170 -21.00 6.59 4.17
CA ALA A 170 -21.08 8.05 4.19
C ALA A 170 -21.75 8.54 5.49
N PRO A 171 -21.41 9.76 5.99
CA PRO A 171 -21.98 10.28 7.24
C PRO A 171 -23.51 10.39 7.26
N GLN A 172 -24.15 10.59 6.10
CA GLN A 172 -25.61 10.66 5.95
C GLN A 172 -26.29 9.30 5.81
N HIS A 173 -25.52 8.21 5.75
CA HIS A 173 -26.10 6.87 5.62
C HIS A 173 -26.79 6.45 6.94
N PRO A 174 -27.96 5.75 6.90
CA PRO A 174 -28.67 5.37 8.14
C PRO A 174 -27.83 4.56 9.13
N LEU A 175 -26.90 3.74 8.64
CA LEU A 175 -26.01 2.93 9.47
C LEU A 175 -24.87 3.73 10.13
N ALA A 176 -24.61 4.98 9.72
CA ALA A 176 -23.52 5.80 10.26
C ALA A 176 -23.65 6.11 11.75
N HIS A 177 -24.88 6.09 12.29
CA HIS A 177 -25.14 6.40 13.69
C HIS A 177 -25.19 5.15 14.59
N ARG A 178 -24.91 3.99 14.05
CA ARG A 178 -24.91 2.74 14.82
C ARG A 178 -23.59 2.59 15.56
N PRO A 179 -23.61 2.29 16.88
CA PRO A 179 -22.37 2.07 17.63
C PRO A 179 -21.65 0.79 17.21
N LYS A 180 -22.40 -0.19 16.68
CA LYS A 180 -21.93 -1.48 16.20
C LYS A 180 -23.01 -2.10 15.32
N ILE A 181 -22.64 -2.94 14.36
CA ILE A 181 -23.57 -3.59 13.45
C ILE A 181 -23.27 -5.09 13.33
N SER A 182 -24.31 -5.92 13.29
CA SER A 182 -24.14 -7.32 12.94
C SER A 182 -24.11 -7.52 11.42
N ILE A 183 -23.46 -8.58 10.94
CA ILE A 183 -23.38 -8.89 9.52
C ILE A 183 -24.78 -9.09 8.91
N HIS A 184 -25.70 -9.68 9.68
CA HIS A 184 -27.09 -9.89 9.23
C HIS A 184 -27.84 -8.59 8.93
N GLU A 185 -27.54 -7.50 9.61
CA GLU A 185 -28.14 -6.18 9.37
C GLU A 185 -27.75 -5.56 8.03
N LEU A 186 -26.74 -6.12 7.34
CA LEU A 186 -26.37 -5.69 5.98
C LEU A 186 -27.33 -6.24 4.90
N HIS A 187 -28.23 -7.17 5.25
CA HIS A 187 -29.18 -7.73 4.30
C HIS A 187 -30.01 -6.63 3.60
N GLY A 188 -30.07 -6.69 2.27
CA GLY A 188 -30.79 -5.73 1.41
C GLY A 188 -30.10 -4.37 1.22
N HIS A 189 -28.97 -4.10 1.88
CA HIS A 189 -28.25 -2.86 1.65
C HIS A 189 -27.45 -2.86 0.35
N GLN A 190 -27.35 -1.67 -0.25
CA GLN A 190 -26.47 -1.44 -1.40
C GLN A 190 -25.01 -1.46 -0.95
N MET A 191 -24.17 -2.18 -1.70
CA MET A 191 -22.77 -2.38 -1.38
C MET A 191 -21.87 -1.99 -2.55
N VAL A 192 -20.81 -1.25 -2.24
CA VAL A 192 -19.65 -1.07 -3.11
C VAL A 192 -18.62 -2.13 -2.71
N ALA A 193 -18.34 -3.07 -3.60
CA ALA A 193 -17.59 -4.27 -3.29
C ALA A 193 -16.19 -4.24 -3.92
N PHE A 194 -15.32 -5.09 -3.40
CA PHE A 194 -14.10 -5.48 -4.10
C PHE A 194 -14.45 -6.32 -5.32
N ASP A 195 -13.58 -6.32 -6.33
CA ASP A 195 -13.70 -7.16 -7.51
C ASP A 195 -13.71 -8.65 -7.12
N SER A 196 -14.51 -9.43 -7.84
CA SER A 196 -14.78 -10.83 -7.54
C SER A 196 -13.57 -11.76 -7.64
N ASP A 197 -12.51 -11.36 -8.37
CA ASP A 197 -11.27 -12.11 -8.49
C ASP A 197 -10.36 -11.99 -7.24
N LEU A 198 -10.61 -10.99 -6.38
CA LEU A 198 -9.83 -10.74 -5.18
C LEU A 198 -10.20 -11.69 -4.03
N THR A 199 -9.17 -12.17 -3.32
CA THR A 199 -9.38 -13.06 -2.16
C THR A 199 -10.17 -12.37 -1.04
N ILE A 200 -9.95 -11.06 -0.83
CA ILE A 200 -10.71 -10.28 0.17
C ILE A 200 -12.22 -10.31 -0.12
N ARG A 201 -12.63 -10.22 -1.40
CA ARG A 201 -14.04 -10.30 -1.80
C ARG A 201 -14.61 -11.67 -1.46
N ARG A 202 -13.91 -12.74 -1.79
CA ARG A 202 -14.37 -14.11 -1.47
C ARG A 202 -14.54 -14.36 0.02
N GLU A 203 -13.67 -13.77 0.86
CA GLU A 203 -13.81 -13.88 2.31
C GLU A 203 -14.99 -13.05 2.84
N ILE A 204 -15.23 -11.86 2.30
CA ILE A 204 -16.41 -11.06 2.62
C ILE A 204 -17.69 -11.82 2.23
N ASP A 205 -17.76 -12.33 1.00
CA ASP A 205 -18.93 -13.09 0.52
C ASP A 205 -19.15 -14.35 1.36
N ARG A 206 -18.08 -15.05 1.77
CA ARG A 206 -18.16 -16.21 2.65
C ARG A 206 -18.84 -15.86 3.98
N VAL A 207 -18.43 -14.75 4.62
CA VAL A 207 -19.00 -14.31 5.91
C VAL A 207 -20.44 -13.83 5.72
N LEU A 208 -20.72 -13.03 4.67
CA LEU A 208 -22.09 -12.60 4.35
C LEU A 208 -23.04 -13.80 4.17
N ASN A 209 -22.62 -14.82 3.41
CA ASN A 209 -23.41 -16.02 3.17
C ASN A 209 -23.63 -16.83 4.46
N GLN A 210 -22.62 -16.96 5.32
CA GLN A 210 -22.72 -17.65 6.63
C GLN A 210 -23.77 -17.01 7.54
N HIS A 211 -23.90 -15.67 7.46
CA HIS A 211 -24.86 -14.90 8.23
C HIS A 211 -26.18 -14.61 7.48
N HIS A 212 -26.40 -15.27 6.32
CA HIS A 212 -27.59 -15.09 5.47
C HIS A 212 -27.86 -13.60 5.13
N ALA A 213 -26.81 -12.81 4.94
CA ALA A 213 -26.86 -11.41 4.57
C ALA A 213 -26.69 -11.25 3.04
N GLU A 214 -27.78 -11.13 2.32
CA GLU A 214 -27.77 -10.86 0.88
C GLU A 214 -27.66 -9.35 0.67
N VAL A 215 -26.55 -8.89 0.08
CA VAL A 215 -26.30 -7.49 -0.26
C VAL A 215 -26.52 -7.24 -1.76
N ILE A 216 -26.85 -5.98 -2.10
CA ILE A 216 -27.05 -5.57 -3.50
C ILE A 216 -25.76 -4.88 -3.97
N VAL A 217 -24.91 -5.60 -4.71
CA VAL A 217 -23.66 -5.04 -5.23
C VAL A 217 -23.97 -4.03 -6.34
N GLN A 218 -23.64 -2.75 -6.09
CA GLN A 218 -23.87 -1.65 -7.03
C GLN A 218 -22.66 -1.40 -7.92
N MET A 219 -21.47 -1.51 -7.36
CA MET A 219 -20.18 -1.28 -8.04
C MET A 219 -19.14 -2.24 -7.50
N GLU A 220 -18.18 -2.58 -8.35
CA GLU A 220 -17.03 -3.40 -8.00
C GLU A 220 -15.73 -2.71 -8.43
N PHE A 221 -14.69 -2.77 -7.59
CA PHE A 221 -13.39 -2.18 -7.86
C PHE A 221 -12.25 -3.05 -7.33
N ASP A 222 -11.11 -3.00 -8.00
CA ASP A 222 -9.91 -3.75 -7.64
C ASP A 222 -9.08 -3.12 -6.51
N ASN A 223 -9.36 -1.86 -6.16
CA ASN A 223 -8.61 -1.14 -5.15
C ASN A 223 -9.50 -0.36 -4.17
N VAL A 224 -8.98 -0.23 -2.94
CA VAL A 224 -9.69 0.39 -1.82
C VAL A 224 -9.95 1.90 -2.02
N GLU A 225 -9.08 2.60 -2.74
CA GLU A 225 -9.22 4.05 -2.93
C GLU A 225 -10.47 4.40 -3.75
N THR A 226 -10.71 3.65 -4.83
CA THR A 226 -11.90 3.85 -5.66
C THR A 226 -13.17 3.45 -4.90
N ILE A 227 -13.12 2.37 -4.10
CA ILE A 227 -14.23 1.97 -3.23
C ILE A 227 -14.59 3.11 -2.25
N LYS A 228 -13.58 3.69 -1.55
CA LYS A 228 -13.80 4.82 -0.63
C LYS A 228 -14.50 5.97 -1.30
N ARG A 229 -14.07 6.37 -2.51
CA ARG A 229 -14.69 7.47 -3.26
C ARG A 229 -16.15 7.21 -3.61
N ALA A 230 -16.48 5.98 -3.99
CA ALA A 230 -17.86 5.60 -4.25
C ALA A 230 -18.72 5.62 -2.97
N VAL A 231 -18.15 5.17 -1.84
CA VAL A 231 -18.86 5.21 -0.55
C VAL A 231 -19.06 6.65 -0.05
N GLU A 232 -18.08 7.55 -0.22
CA GLU A 232 -18.17 8.97 0.16
C GLU A 232 -19.36 9.70 -0.49
N ILE A 233 -19.68 9.35 -1.74
CA ILE A 233 -20.86 9.91 -2.45
C ILE A 233 -22.16 9.15 -2.16
N ASN A 234 -22.15 8.28 -1.13
CA ASN A 234 -23.31 7.53 -0.64
C ASN A 234 -23.96 6.59 -1.68
N THR A 235 -23.15 5.98 -2.55
CA THR A 235 -23.63 4.97 -3.51
C THR A 235 -24.01 3.65 -2.82
N GLY A 236 -23.46 3.40 -1.64
CA GLY A 236 -23.69 2.22 -0.82
C GLY A 236 -22.67 2.16 0.33
N VAL A 237 -22.69 1.05 1.05
CA VAL A 237 -21.73 0.76 2.12
C VAL A 237 -20.62 -0.16 1.60
N SER A 238 -19.53 -0.29 2.35
CA SER A 238 -18.47 -1.25 2.03
C SER A 238 -17.87 -1.85 3.29
N LEU A 239 -17.37 -3.08 3.20
CA LEU A 239 -16.59 -3.74 4.24
C LEU A 239 -15.10 -3.54 3.92
N LEU A 240 -14.43 -2.70 4.70
CA LEU A 240 -13.06 -2.26 4.44
C LEU A 240 -12.16 -2.53 5.65
N PRO A 241 -10.85 -2.73 5.44
CA PRO A 241 -9.89 -2.79 6.54
C PRO A 241 -9.82 -1.44 7.25
N GLU A 242 -9.98 -1.43 8.56
CA GLU A 242 -10.03 -0.21 9.38
C GLU A 242 -8.87 0.77 9.13
N PRO A 243 -7.60 0.34 9.01
CA PRO A 243 -6.50 1.28 8.79
C PRO A 243 -6.60 2.05 7.46
N THR A 244 -7.33 1.50 6.46
CA THR A 244 -7.40 2.10 5.13
C THR A 244 -8.35 3.28 5.04
N ILE A 245 -9.26 3.44 6.01
CA ILE A 245 -10.27 4.52 6.03
C ILE A 245 -10.01 5.56 7.12
N ARG A 246 -8.93 5.43 7.89
CA ARG A 246 -8.66 6.31 9.04
C ARG A 246 -8.62 7.79 8.65
N ARG A 247 -7.99 8.12 7.53
CA ARG A 247 -7.90 9.50 7.04
C ARG A 247 -9.27 10.10 6.69
N GLU A 248 -10.14 9.33 6.07
CA GLU A 248 -11.49 9.74 5.69
C GLU A 248 -12.39 9.87 6.93
N VAL A 249 -12.19 9.02 7.93
CA VAL A 249 -12.89 9.12 9.22
C VAL A 249 -12.44 10.38 9.98
N ASP A 250 -11.13 10.64 10.04
CA ASP A 250 -10.58 11.84 10.66
C ASP A 250 -11.03 13.13 9.94
N ALA A 251 -11.19 13.06 8.62
CA ALA A 251 -11.71 14.15 7.80
C ALA A 251 -13.24 14.29 7.85
N GLY A 252 -13.95 13.30 8.42
CA GLY A 252 -15.41 13.28 8.49
C GLY A 252 -16.10 12.98 7.15
N THR A 253 -15.39 12.48 6.14
CA THR A 253 -15.98 12.11 4.84
C THR A 253 -16.53 10.70 4.81
N LEU A 254 -16.05 9.83 5.70
CA LEU A 254 -16.56 8.49 5.96
C LEU A 254 -16.81 8.26 7.44
N VAL A 255 -17.68 7.33 7.75
CA VAL A 255 -17.90 6.80 9.09
C VAL A 255 -17.49 5.34 9.12
N SER A 256 -16.74 4.97 10.16
CA SER A 256 -16.36 3.59 10.49
C SER A 256 -17.34 3.04 11.53
N VAL A 257 -18.07 2.00 11.17
CA VAL A 257 -18.97 1.29 12.09
C VAL A 257 -18.39 -0.09 12.40
N PRO A 258 -18.04 -0.39 13.66
CA PRO A 258 -17.52 -1.70 14.05
C PRO A 258 -18.50 -2.83 13.74
N LEU A 259 -17.97 -3.99 13.35
CA LEU A 259 -18.77 -5.21 13.18
C LEU A 259 -18.91 -5.98 14.48
N ASP A 260 -20.06 -6.60 14.71
CA ASP A 260 -20.33 -7.49 15.86
C ASP A 260 -19.84 -8.92 15.58
N THR A 261 -18.64 -9.04 15.08
CA THR A 261 -17.99 -10.33 14.84
C THR A 261 -16.49 -10.13 14.70
N ASP A 262 -15.73 -11.13 15.13
CA ASP A 262 -14.28 -11.23 14.90
C ASP A 262 -13.97 -12.17 13.72
N GLU A 263 -14.98 -12.66 12.99
CA GLU A 263 -14.80 -13.61 11.89
C GLU A 263 -14.21 -12.96 10.63
N LEU A 264 -14.38 -11.64 10.48
CA LEU A 264 -13.92 -10.90 9.31
C LEU A 264 -12.67 -10.10 9.65
N VAL A 265 -11.52 -10.75 9.49
CA VAL A 265 -10.20 -10.15 9.60
C VAL A 265 -9.44 -10.31 8.29
N ARG A 266 -8.58 -9.34 7.99
CA ARG A 266 -7.70 -9.38 6.83
C ARG A 266 -6.26 -9.70 7.27
N PRO A 267 -5.78 -10.94 7.10
CA PRO A 267 -4.39 -11.25 7.36
C PRO A 267 -3.50 -10.63 6.29
N LEU A 268 -2.42 -9.98 6.71
CA LEU A 268 -1.35 -9.49 5.85
C LEU A 268 -0.11 -10.34 6.03
N GLY A 269 0.62 -10.54 4.95
CA GLY A 269 1.86 -11.31 4.97
C GLY A 269 2.91 -10.76 4.03
N ILE A 270 4.12 -11.20 4.34
CA ILE A 270 5.32 -10.97 3.56
C ILE A 270 5.57 -12.23 2.74
N ILE A 271 5.72 -12.11 1.44
CA ILE A 271 6.09 -13.22 0.58
C ILE A 271 7.50 -13.03 0.03
N VAL A 272 8.23 -14.12 -0.04
CA VAL A 272 9.59 -14.17 -0.59
C VAL A 272 9.73 -15.40 -1.49
N ARG A 273 10.63 -15.36 -2.45
CA ARG A 273 10.90 -16.50 -3.31
C ARG A 273 11.58 -17.61 -2.49
N ARG A 274 11.02 -18.80 -2.55
CA ARG A 274 11.54 -19.96 -1.84
C ARG A 274 12.97 -20.29 -2.30
N GLY A 275 13.85 -20.56 -1.33
CA GLY A 275 15.24 -20.91 -1.59
C GLY A 275 16.12 -19.74 -2.06
N LYS A 276 15.56 -18.52 -2.17
CA LYS A 276 16.36 -17.32 -2.46
C LYS A 276 17.12 -16.90 -1.22
N GLU A 277 18.40 -16.64 -1.37
CA GLU A 277 19.22 -15.98 -0.35
C GLU A 277 18.95 -14.47 -0.41
N LEU A 278 18.22 -13.97 0.59
CA LEU A 278 17.89 -12.56 0.70
C LEU A 278 19.10 -11.74 1.09
N SER A 279 19.23 -10.53 0.53
CA SER A 279 20.21 -9.55 0.98
C SER A 279 19.99 -9.19 2.45
N VAL A 280 21.05 -8.73 3.12
CA VAL A 280 20.94 -8.29 4.53
C VAL A 280 19.94 -7.15 4.69
N THR A 281 19.88 -6.23 3.72
CA THR A 281 18.89 -5.15 3.72
C THR A 281 17.45 -5.68 3.67
N ALA A 282 17.19 -6.70 2.82
CA ALA A 282 15.88 -7.34 2.74
C ALA A 282 15.52 -8.07 4.05
N GLN A 283 16.47 -8.82 4.63
CA GLN A 283 16.27 -9.51 5.92
C GLN A 283 15.95 -8.52 7.05
N ARG A 284 16.73 -7.43 7.15
CA ARG A 284 16.48 -6.37 8.15
C ARG A 284 15.15 -5.66 7.96
N LEU A 285 14.73 -5.45 6.71
CA LEU A 285 13.40 -4.88 6.44
C LEU A 285 12.28 -5.83 6.90
N ILE A 286 12.38 -7.14 6.63
CA ILE A 286 11.43 -8.13 7.12
C ILE A 286 11.35 -8.12 8.65
N GLU A 287 12.50 -8.15 9.33
CA GLU A 287 12.57 -8.09 10.80
C GLU A 287 11.91 -6.81 11.34
N HIS A 288 12.17 -5.66 10.67
CA HIS A 288 11.60 -4.38 11.04
C HIS A 288 10.07 -4.36 10.89
N LEU A 289 9.55 -4.84 9.75
CA LEU A 289 8.12 -4.97 9.50
C LEU A 289 7.43 -5.88 10.53
N GLN A 290 8.02 -7.03 10.84
CA GLN A 290 7.45 -7.97 11.82
C GLN A 290 7.46 -7.41 13.25
N ARG A 291 8.51 -6.69 13.65
CA ARG A 291 8.59 -6.06 14.97
C ARG A 291 7.50 -5.00 15.14
N ALA A 292 7.42 -4.08 14.20
CA ALA A 292 6.44 -3.00 14.23
C ALA A 292 5.00 -3.52 14.06
N GLY A 293 4.79 -4.60 13.29
CA GLY A 293 3.49 -5.27 13.18
C GLY A 293 2.99 -5.83 14.52
N ARG A 294 3.88 -6.37 15.35
CA ARG A 294 3.54 -6.85 16.71
C ARG A 294 3.22 -5.73 17.69
N THR A 295 3.90 -4.61 17.61
CA THR A 295 3.64 -3.44 18.47
C THR A 295 2.29 -2.81 18.15
N GLY A 296 1.94 -2.64 16.87
CA GLY A 296 0.64 -2.12 16.44
C GLY A 296 -0.55 -3.02 16.81
N ALA A 297 -0.36 -4.34 16.88
CA ALA A 297 -1.38 -5.27 17.35
C ALA A 297 -1.62 -5.16 18.86
N ALA A 298 -0.58 -4.86 19.65
CA ALA A 298 -0.68 -4.67 21.10
C ALA A 298 -1.40 -3.34 21.45
N GLU A 299 -1.18 -2.28 20.68
CA GLU A 299 -1.86 -0.98 20.87
C GLU A 299 -3.35 -1.05 20.48
N ALA A 300 -3.70 -1.79 19.41
CA ALA A 300 -5.08 -2.00 19.01
C ALA A 300 -5.90 -2.80 20.05
N SER A 301 -5.26 -3.72 20.78
CA SER A 301 -5.91 -4.47 21.87
C SER A 301 -6.05 -3.68 23.18
N SER A 302 -5.21 -2.66 23.42
CA SER A 302 -5.28 -1.82 24.63
C SER A 302 -6.29 -0.67 24.53
N SER A 303 -6.64 -0.22 23.33
CA SER A 303 -7.61 0.86 23.10
C SER A 303 -9.08 0.43 23.29
N THR A 304 -9.35 -0.89 23.35
CA THR A 304 -10.71 -1.43 23.51
C THR A 304 -11.16 -1.47 25.00
N THR A 305 -10.29 -1.13 25.98
CA THR A 305 -10.59 -1.27 27.41
C THR A 305 -10.80 0.06 28.16
N ALA A 306 -10.82 1.21 27.48
CA ALA A 306 -10.93 2.52 28.12
C ALA A 306 -12.10 3.35 27.61
N THR A 307 -13.34 2.88 27.87
CA THR A 307 -14.50 3.78 27.93
C THR A 307 -15.49 3.23 28.97
N LYS A 308 -15.18 3.44 30.24
CA LYS A 308 -16.23 3.46 31.25
C LYS A 308 -16.84 4.87 31.26
N PRO A 309 -18.16 5.02 31.16
CA PRO A 309 -18.81 6.31 31.45
C PRO A 309 -18.69 6.63 32.93
N THR A 310 -18.08 7.73 33.27
CA THR A 310 -18.22 8.35 34.58
C THR A 310 -19.65 8.91 34.69
N GLU A 311 -20.53 8.15 35.33
CA GLU A 311 -21.63 8.72 36.07
C GLU A 311 -21.03 9.54 37.25
N ASP A 312 -21.10 10.87 37.14
CA ASP A 312 -21.15 11.82 38.24
C ASP A 312 -21.05 13.26 37.70
N ALA A 313 -22.19 13.79 37.26
CA ALA A 313 -22.38 15.24 37.10
C ALA A 313 -23.87 15.62 37.13
N ALA A 314 -24.60 15.08 38.10
CA ALA A 314 -26.00 15.47 38.36
C ALA A 314 -26.29 15.62 39.84
N THR A 315 -25.41 16.32 40.61
CA THR A 315 -25.75 16.68 42.00
C THR A 315 -24.92 17.86 42.53
N LEU A 316 -24.94 19.02 41.81
CA LEU A 316 -24.38 20.27 42.35
C LEU A 316 -24.99 21.54 41.73
N ALA A 317 -26.31 21.53 41.52
CA ALA A 317 -27.05 22.74 41.14
C ALA A 317 -28.29 22.97 42.00
N ALA A 318 -28.10 22.88 43.34
CA ALA A 318 -29.12 23.29 44.28
C ALA A 318 -28.46 23.68 45.61
N ARG A 319 -27.82 24.84 45.69
CA ARG A 319 -27.60 25.66 46.90
C ARG A 319 -26.71 26.85 46.55
N ASN A 320 -27.32 28.00 46.25
CA ASN A 320 -27.12 29.28 46.87
C ASN A 320 -27.84 30.36 46.05
N GLY A 321 -29.06 30.64 46.46
CA GLY A 321 -29.72 31.89 46.18
C GLY A 321 -29.35 32.85 47.32
N ASN A 322 -29.13 34.05 46.96
CA ASN A 322 -29.44 35.29 47.67
C ASN A 322 -28.31 36.32 47.65
N GLY A 323 -28.68 37.51 47.25
CA GLY A 323 -28.01 38.71 47.77
C GLY A 323 -27.53 39.73 46.73
N ALA A 324 -28.46 40.57 46.25
CA ALA A 324 -28.47 42.03 46.41
C ALA A 324 -27.48 42.93 45.65
N HIS A 325 -28.05 43.81 44.78
CA HIS A 325 -27.93 45.28 44.68
C HIS A 325 -26.61 45.99 44.36
N GLY A 326 -26.78 46.89 43.37
CA GLY A 326 -25.98 48.14 43.19
C GLY A 326 -25.36 48.24 41.79
N ASP A 327 -25.87 48.95 40.85
CA ASP A 327 -26.16 50.34 40.53
C ASP A 327 -24.92 51.12 39.97
N HIS A 328 -25.18 51.92 38.91
CA HIS A 328 -24.34 52.92 38.25
C HIS A 328 -23.31 52.39 37.23
N GLY A 329 -23.24 52.79 35.99
CA GLY A 329 -23.68 54.02 35.33
C GLY A 329 -22.64 54.44 34.34
N SER A 330 -23.10 54.99 33.23
CA SER A 330 -22.41 55.97 32.33
C SER A 330 -21.44 55.48 31.26
N ARG A 331 -21.84 55.53 30.03
CA ARG A 331 -21.66 56.54 29.00
C ARG A 331 -20.27 56.69 28.34
N ASN A 332 -20.38 56.71 27.07
CA ASN A 332 -19.72 57.54 26.03
C ASN A 332 -18.81 56.69 25.14
N ASP A 333 -19.02 56.60 23.86
CA ASP A 333 -19.31 57.51 22.71
C ASP A 333 -18.05 57.76 21.88
N ASN A 334 -18.25 57.84 20.58
CA ASN A 334 -17.35 58.28 19.51
C ASN A 334 -16.41 57.21 18.88
N GLY A 335 -16.39 56.97 17.61
CA GLY A 335 -16.83 57.77 16.46
C GLY A 335 -15.80 57.67 15.37
N SER A 336 -16.33 57.67 14.15
CA SER A 336 -15.73 58.12 12.87
C SER A 336 -14.77 57.13 12.15
N ARG A 337 -15.17 56.65 11.01
CA ARG A 337 -15.10 57.24 9.62
C ARG A 337 -13.75 57.17 8.93
N GLY A 338 -13.82 56.65 7.70
CA GLY A 338 -12.94 56.94 6.56
C GLY A 338 -12.75 55.71 5.70
N GLU A 339 -13.48 55.44 4.71
CA GLU A 339 -13.61 55.92 3.31
C GLU A 339 -12.35 55.81 2.47
N ASN A 340 -12.61 55.26 1.30
CA ASN A 340 -11.93 55.48 0.00
C ASN A 340 -10.76 54.52 -0.29
N GLY A 341 -10.67 53.92 -1.41
CA GLY A 341 -11.20 54.11 -2.75
C GLY A 341 -10.38 53.30 -3.71
N SER A 342 -11.03 52.66 -4.57
CA SER A 342 -11.07 52.90 -6.02
C SER A 342 -9.92 52.40 -6.89
N ARG A 343 -10.29 51.50 -7.80
CA ARG A 343 -10.08 51.57 -9.27
C ARG A 343 -8.95 50.81 -9.94
N ASN A 344 -9.42 50.05 -10.88
CA ASN A 344 -8.96 49.85 -12.29
C ASN A 344 -7.78 48.91 -12.48
N GLY A 345 -7.80 48.05 -13.43
CA GLY A 345 -8.57 47.87 -14.66
C GLY A 345 -7.87 46.88 -15.58
N ALA A 346 -8.71 46.24 -16.37
CA ALA A 346 -8.53 45.89 -17.78
C ALA A 346 -7.39 44.93 -18.18
N SER A 347 -7.73 43.74 -18.63
CA SER A 347 -8.06 43.31 -20.02
C SER A 347 -6.85 42.98 -20.89
N HIS A 348 -6.85 41.78 -21.43
CA HIS A 348 -6.74 41.32 -22.83
C HIS A 348 -6.51 39.82 -22.81
N ALA A 349 -7.35 38.98 -23.26
CA ALA A 349 -7.94 38.64 -24.57
C ALA A 349 -6.96 38.14 -25.64
N ALA A 350 -7.39 37.04 -26.19
CA ALA A 350 -7.08 36.45 -27.50
C ALA A 350 -5.81 35.59 -27.59
N SER A 351 -5.75 34.49 -28.25
CA SER A 351 -6.58 33.79 -29.23
C SER A 351 -5.75 32.59 -29.78
N SER A 352 -6.41 31.48 -29.87
CA SER A 352 -6.36 30.48 -30.93
C SER A 352 -5.06 30.23 -31.71
N LYS A 353 -4.68 28.94 -31.85
CA LYS A 353 -4.78 28.20 -33.13
C LYS A 353 -4.39 26.73 -33.00
N THR A 354 -5.31 25.85 -33.27
CA THR A 354 -5.31 24.60 -34.03
C THR A 354 -4.15 24.44 -35.01
N THR A 355 -3.52 23.26 -35.07
CA THR A 355 -3.44 22.48 -36.32
C THR A 355 -2.90 21.07 -36.06
N SER A 356 -3.59 20.10 -36.57
CA SER A 356 -3.29 18.70 -36.83
C SER A 356 -1.96 18.50 -37.60
N VAL A 357 -1.24 17.42 -37.33
CA VAL A 357 -0.99 16.26 -38.24
C VAL A 357 -0.69 15.06 -37.36
#